data_8641fa4cf8c53832fa55bce0a01f0333
#
_entry.id   8641fa4cf8c53832fa55bce0a01f0333
#
_cell.length_a   1.000
_cell.length_b   1.000
_cell.length_c   1.000
_cell.angle_alpha   90.00
_cell.angle_beta   90.00
_cell.angle_gamma   90.00
#
_symmetry.space_group_name_H-M   'P 1'
#
loop_
_entity.id
_entity.type
_entity.pdbx_description
1 polymer ?
#
loop_
_entity_poly.entity_id
_entity_poly.type
_entity_poly.pdbx_seq_one_letter_code
_entity_poly.pdbx_strand_id
1 'polypeptide(L)'
;ERVSDAPDAPTLKEQGYDVQFVNWRGFFGPPGMSNADRSAIAKMLGDVQKTPEWETVRARNAWVNIYNPEGKFVSFLEKQTQEMTALMKKLGVI
;
A
#
# COMPACT_ATOMS: atom_id res chain seq x y z
N GLU A 1 11.66 6.79 -3.51
CA GLU A 1 11.72 7.92 -2.57
C GLU A 1 12.34 7.47 -1.25
N ARG A 2 13.23 8.27 -0.69
CA ARG A 2 13.91 7.94 0.56
C ARG A 2 12.96 7.99 1.75
N VAL A 3 13.21 7.15 2.76
CA VAL A 3 12.44 7.16 3.99
C VAL A 3 12.79 8.39 4.82
N SER A 4 11.77 9.09 5.33
CA SER A 4 11.96 10.33 6.11
C SER A 4 12.81 10.12 7.37
N ASP A 5 12.72 8.93 7.98
CA ASP A 5 13.47 8.59 9.19
C ASP A 5 14.95 8.27 8.92
N ALA A 6 15.30 8.07 7.66
CA ALA A 6 16.68 7.79 7.23
C ALA A 6 16.99 8.56 5.93
N PRO A 7 17.03 9.90 5.99
CA PRO A 7 17.19 10.72 4.78
C PRO A 7 18.55 10.55 4.10
N ASP A 8 19.54 10.06 4.82
CA ASP A 8 20.89 9.81 4.28
C ASP A 8 21.02 8.43 3.62
N ALA A 9 20.01 7.55 3.75
CA ALA A 9 20.02 6.23 3.13
C ALA A 9 19.48 6.32 1.69
N PRO A 10 20.34 6.11 0.66
CA PRO A 10 19.89 6.15 -0.72
C PRO A 10 19.00 4.96 -1.05
N THR A 11 18.03 5.16 -1.95
CA THR A 11 17.18 4.07 -2.43
C THR A 11 17.96 3.15 -3.37
N LEU A 12 17.43 1.93 -3.60
CA LEU A 12 18.02 1.01 -4.56
C LEU A 12 18.03 1.63 -5.96
N LYS A 13 16.99 2.36 -6.32
CA LYS A 13 16.89 3.05 -7.60
C LYS A 13 17.97 4.11 -7.76
N GLU A 14 18.25 4.90 -6.71
CA GLU A 14 19.34 5.89 -6.72
C GLU A 14 20.71 5.24 -6.87
N GLN A 15 20.85 3.99 -6.43
CA GLN A 15 22.08 3.21 -6.53
C GLN A 15 22.22 2.44 -7.85
N GLY A 16 21.31 2.65 -8.78
CA GLY A 16 21.36 2.03 -10.11
C GLY A 16 20.55 0.75 -10.26
N TYR A 17 19.83 0.34 -9.23
CA TYR A 17 18.97 -0.84 -9.28
C TYR A 17 17.52 -0.40 -9.46
N ASP A 18 16.90 -0.76 -10.58
CA ASP A 18 15.49 -0.43 -10.85
C ASP A 18 14.57 -1.40 -10.11
N VAL A 19 14.62 -1.31 -8.77
CA VAL A 19 13.80 -2.12 -7.87
C VAL A 19 13.06 -1.21 -6.91
N GLN A 20 11.73 -1.33 -6.91
CA GLN A 20 10.85 -0.66 -5.95
C GLN A 20 9.95 -1.72 -5.34
N PHE A 21 10.03 -1.87 -4.03
CA PHE A 21 9.18 -2.78 -3.28
C PHE A 21 8.56 -2.06 -2.10
N VAL A 22 7.27 -2.24 -1.92
CA VAL A 22 6.51 -1.64 -0.82
C VAL A 22 5.84 -2.75 -0.03
N ASN A 23 6.10 -2.78 1.28
CA ASN A 23 5.35 -3.62 2.19
C ASN A 23 4.10 -2.85 2.61
N TRP A 24 2.96 -3.26 2.09
CA TRP A 24 1.69 -2.56 2.27
C TRP A 24 0.74 -3.29 3.20
N ARG A 25 -0.20 -2.53 3.77
CA ARG A 25 -1.31 -3.04 4.59
C ARG A 25 -2.62 -2.50 4.05
N GLY A 26 -3.68 -3.29 4.16
CA GLY A 26 -4.98 -2.89 3.66
C GLY A 26 -6.12 -3.59 4.38
N PHE A 27 -7.33 -3.17 4.06
CA PHE A 27 -8.55 -3.75 4.61
C PHE A 27 -9.39 -4.34 3.49
N PHE A 28 -10.00 -5.49 3.78
CA PHE A 28 -10.90 -6.18 2.87
C PHE A 28 -12.27 -6.33 3.52
N GLY A 29 -13.33 -6.09 2.76
CA GLY A 29 -14.68 -6.42 3.17
C GLY A 29 -15.00 -7.90 2.87
N PRO A 30 -16.06 -8.45 3.50
CA PRO A 30 -16.49 -9.80 3.20
C PRO A 30 -17.05 -9.91 1.78
N PRO A 31 -17.01 -11.10 1.17
CA PRO A 31 -17.62 -11.31 -0.13
C PRO A 31 -19.13 -11.09 -0.07
N GLY A 32 -19.70 -10.54 -1.14
CA GLY A 32 -21.14 -10.26 -1.21
C GLY A 32 -21.56 -8.96 -0.51
N MET A 33 -20.63 -8.14 -0.04
CA MET A 33 -20.92 -6.83 0.53
C MET A 33 -21.58 -5.92 -0.51
N SER A 34 -22.65 -5.20 -0.11
CA SER A 34 -23.34 -4.26 -1.00
C SER A 34 -22.43 -3.08 -1.37
N ASN A 35 -22.69 -2.47 -2.53
CA ASN A 35 -21.95 -1.28 -2.96
C ASN A 35 -22.13 -0.12 -1.98
N ALA A 36 -23.32 0.03 -1.39
CA ALA A 36 -23.60 1.08 -0.42
C ALA A 36 -22.76 0.91 0.85
N ASP A 37 -22.66 -0.31 1.38
CA ASP A 37 -21.87 -0.60 2.57
C ASP A 37 -20.39 -0.43 2.29
N ARG A 38 -19.93 -0.89 1.13
CA ARG A 38 -18.54 -0.73 0.71
C ARG A 38 -18.15 0.75 0.60
N SER A 39 -18.98 1.57 -0.02
CA SER A 39 -18.73 3.00 -0.17
C SER A 39 -18.75 3.72 1.18
N ALA A 40 -19.65 3.34 2.09
CA ALA A 40 -19.73 3.92 3.43
C ALA A 40 -18.46 3.63 4.24
N ILE A 41 -17.98 2.40 4.20
CA ILE A 41 -16.74 2.01 4.91
C ILE A 41 -15.53 2.67 4.28
N ALA A 42 -15.46 2.72 2.95
CA ALA A 42 -14.38 3.41 2.24
C ALA A 42 -14.31 4.89 2.60
N LYS A 43 -15.46 5.55 2.71
CA LYS A 43 -15.53 6.94 3.15
C LYS A 43 -15.04 7.09 4.59
N MET A 44 -15.44 6.21 5.49
CA MET A 44 -15.00 6.22 6.88
C MET A 44 -13.47 6.08 6.98
N LEU A 45 -12.88 5.15 6.26
CA LEU A 45 -11.43 4.97 6.22
C LEU A 45 -10.72 6.18 5.60
N GLY A 46 -11.32 6.78 4.56
CA GLY A 46 -10.82 7.99 3.94
C GLY A 46 -10.81 9.19 4.90
N ASP A 47 -11.82 9.29 5.75
CA ASP A 47 -11.89 10.34 6.77
C ASP A 47 -10.89 10.09 7.90
N VAL A 48 -10.75 8.84 8.34
CA VAL A 48 -9.79 8.45 9.40
C VAL A 48 -8.35 8.78 8.99
N GLN A 49 -7.96 8.48 7.76
CA GLN A 49 -6.58 8.71 7.31
C GLN A 49 -6.21 10.20 7.19
N LYS A 50 -7.19 11.09 7.27
CA LYS A 50 -6.98 12.55 7.27
C LYS A 50 -6.89 13.14 8.67
N THR A 51 -7.12 12.34 9.72
CA THR A 51 -7.10 12.84 11.10
C THR A 51 -5.68 13.01 11.64
N PRO A 52 -5.46 13.99 12.55
CA PRO A 52 -4.16 14.14 13.22
C PRO A 52 -3.77 12.91 14.05
N GLU A 53 -4.74 12.23 14.64
CA GLU A 53 -4.54 11.01 15.42
C GLU A 53 -3.95 9.90 14.57
N TRP A 54 -4.48 9.70 13.37
CA TRP A 54 -3.95 8.73 12.43
C TRP A 54 -2.52 9.08 12.01
N GLU A 55 -2.26 10.35 11.73
CA GLU A 55 -0.92 10.82 11.37
C GLU A 55 0.10 10.52 12.49
N THR A 56 -0.29 10.71 13.73
CA THR A 56 0.55 10.38 14.89
C THR A 56 0.87 8.89 14.95
N VAL A 57 -0.14 8.04 14.78
CA VAL A 57 0.04 6.57 14.78
C VAL A 57 0.91 6.14 13.61
N ARG A 58 0.66 6.67 12.43
CA ARG A 58 1.42 6.37 11.23
C ARG A 58 2.89 6.71 11.39
N ALA A 59 3.18 7.91 11.87
CA ALA A 59 4.55 8.38 12.10
C ALA A 59 5.28 7.52 13.13
N ARG A 60 4.59 7.16 14.22
CA ARG A 60 5.15 6.30 15.28
C ARG A 60 5.59 4.94 14.74
N ASN A 61 4.86 4.42 13.76
CA ASN A 61 5.16 3.12 13.15
C ASN A 61 6.03 3.24 11.89
N ALA A 62 6.47 4.43 11.54
CA ALA A 62 7.24 4.72 10.31
C ALA A 62 6.53 4.25 9.04
N TRP A 63 5.20 4.30 9.02
CA TRP A 63 4.39 3.92 7.84
C TRP A 63 4.29 5.08 6.88
N VAL A 64 4.61 4.84 5.61
CA VAL A 64 4.40 5.80 4.54
C VAL A 64 2.92 5.78 4.14
N ASN A 65 2.32 6.95 3.93
CA ASN A 65 0.94 7.03 3.50
C ASN A 65 0.82 6.69 2.02
N ILE A 66 0.30 5.48 1.74
CA ILE A 66 -0.01 5.00 0.40
C ILE A 66 -1.50 4.67 0.38
N TYR A 67 -2.33 5.71 0.33
CA TYR A 67 -3.77 5.53 0.39
C TYR A 67 -4.35 5.27 -1.00
N ASN A 68 -4.88 4.05 -1.19
CA ASN A 68 -5.53 3.62 -2.43
C ASN A 68 -6.96 3.16 -2.11
N PRO A 69 -7.98 4.04 -2.24
CA PRO A 69 -9.35 3.65 -1.98
C PRO A 69 -9.99 2.91 -3.15
N GLU A 70 -10.89 2.00 -2.84
CA GLU A 70 -11.80 1.32 -3.78
C GLU A 70 -11.13 0.86 -5.08
N GLY A 71 -11.51 1.44 -6.23
CA GLY A 71 -10.99 1.05 -7.55
C GLY A 71 -9.48 1.19 -7.70
N LYS A 72 -8.87 2.17 -7.06
CA LYS A 72 -7.42 2.31 -7.04
C LYS A 72 -6.75 1.14 -6.31
N PHE A 73 -7.37 0.65 -5.24
CA PHE A 73 -6.89 -0.50 -4.51
C PHE A 73 -7.01 -1.78 -5.34
N VAL A 74 -8.11 -1.96 -6.05
CA VAL A 74 -8.29 -3.10 -6.97
C VAL A 74 -7.19 -3.12 -8.03
N SER A 75 -6.93 -1.99 -8.69
CA SER A 75 -5.87 -1.87 -9.69
C SER A 75 -4.49 -2.14 -9.10
N PHE A 76 -4.26 -1.65 -7.89
CA PHE A 76 -3.02 -1.90 -7.15
C PHE A 76 -2.82 -3.40 -6.87
N LEU A 77 -3.87 -4.10 -6.42
CA LEU A 77 -3.83 -5.54 -6.15
C LEU A 77 -3.57 -6.35 -7.42
N GLU A 78 -4.21 -5.99 -8.53
CA GLU A 78 -3.99 -6.65 -9.82
C GLU A 78 -2.52 -6.53 -10.25
N LYS A 79 -1.96 -5.33 -10.16
CA LYS A 79 -0.56 -5.08 -10.47
C LYS A 79 0.37 -5.87 -9.55
N GLN A 80 0.11 -5.87 -8.25
CA GLN A 80 0.89 -6.62 -7.26
C GLN A 80 0.86 -8.12 -7.55
N THR A 81 -0.31 -8.65 -7.90
CA THR A 81 -0.46 -10.06 -8.25
C THR A 81 0.40 -10.43 -9.46
N GLN A 82 0.40 -9.58 -10.50
CA GLN A 82 1.22 -9.81 -11.69
C GLN A 82 2.71 -9.76 -11.38
N GLU A 83 3.15 -8.74 -10.66
CA GLU A 83 4.56 -8.55 -10.30
C GLU A 83 5.08 -9.67 -9.41
N MET A 84 4.31 -10.04 -8.38
CA MET A 84 4.70 -11.12 -7.47
C MET A 84 4.70 -12.48 -8.15
N THR A 85 3.71 -12.74 -9.03
CA THR A 85 3.67 -13.99 -9.81
C THR A 85 4.88 -14.10 -10.71
N ALA A 86 5.24 -13.03 -11.43
CA ALA A 86 6.41 -13.02 -12.29
C ALA A 86 7.70 -13.24 -11.50
N LEU A 87 7.82 -12.61 -10.34
CA LEU A 87 8.98 -12.77 -9.46
C LEU A 87 9.10 -14.19 -8.95
N MET A 88 8.00 -14.77 -8.47
CA MET A 88 7.99 -16.14 -7.94
C MET A 88 8.33 -17.18 -9.00
N LYS A 89 7.85 -16.99 -10.23
CA LYS A 89 8.23 -17.83 -11.37
C LYS A 89 9.72 -17.71 -11.67
N LYS A 90 10.25 -16.51 -11.67
CA LYS A 90 11.67 -16.26 -11.90
C LYS A 90 12.56 -16.90 -10.83
N LEU A 91 12.08 -16.94 -9.59
CA LEU A 91 12.78 -17.56 -8.47
C LEU A 91 12.56 -19.10 -8.38
N GLY A 92 11.70 -19.66 -9.21
CA GLY A 92 11.42 -21.08 -9.22
C GLY A 92 10.53 -21.58 -8.07
N VAL A 93 9.76 -20.66 -7.45
CA VAL A 93 8.87 -21.02 -6.33
C VAL A 93 7.53 -21.57 -6.82
N ILE A 94 7.09 -21.13 -7.99
CA ILE A 94 5.87 -21.64 -8.64
C ILE A 94 6.14 -21.97 -10.11
#